data_79dcf0ae37dd857a8543c7352d053b03
#
_entry.id   79dcf0ae37dd857a8543c7352d053b03
#
_cell.length_a   1.000
_cell.length_b   1.000
_cell.length_c   1.000
_cell.angle_alpha   90.00
_cell.angle_beta   90.00
_cell.angle_gamma   90.00
#
_symmetry.space_group_name_H-M   'P 1'
#
loop_
_entity.id
_entity.type
_entity.pdbx_description
1 polymer ?
#
loop_
_entity_poly.entity_id
_entity_poly.type
_entity_poly.pdbx_seq_one_letter_code
_entity_poly.pdbx_strand_id
1 'polypeptide(L)'
;MFITAVSPRSTGKTTVIWWLLHALHARGYDVTGFDADESKQLHRWWEASDRPFEVQQLADTRFHEQAPGKLPDGHIGAVDCGHLENHAGIGYSVLRVSDLVIVVCAATNGDVERMEELPMDGFLDLAWAKLRNPDAPKPKRWVLLVRVQPGTITAPKDIRKGLEADGWNVLTTMIPSVQRYASTGEGLPISAVGSHFDELVTELEQRGLISK
;
A
#
# COMPACT_ATOMS: atom_id res chain seq x y z
N MET A 1 -11.49 -7.03 4.11
CA MET A 1 -10.80 -5.80 4.59
C MET A 1 -10.05 -5.14 3.44
N PHE A 2 -9.77 -3.83 3.51
CA PHE A 2 -8.99 -3.12 2.50
C PHE A 2 -7.63 -2.64 3.03
N ILE A 3 -6.55 -2.98 2.31
CA ILE A 3 -5.19 -2.48 2.52
C ILE A 3 -4.87 -1.51 1.39
N THR A 4 -4.55 -0.28 1.70
CA THR A 4 -4.29 0.75 0.68
C THR A 4 -2.85 1.25 0.76
N ALA A 5 -2.14 1.27 -0.37
CA ALA A 5 -0.85 1.95 -0.46
C ALA A 5 -1.04 3.38 -0.93
N VAL A 6 -0.48 4.32 -0.19
CA VAL A 6 -0.47 5.75 -0.53
C VAL A 6 0.94 6.31 -0.46
N SER A 7 1.19 7.38 -1.19
CA SER A 7 2.42 8.17 -1.06
C SER A 7 2.23 9.55 -1.65
N PRO A 8 3.05 10.55 -1.27
CA PRO A 8 3.03 11.88 -1.88
C PRO A 8 3.27 11.83 -3.40
N ARG A 9 4.21 10.99 -3.84
CA ARG A 9 4.63 10.88 -5.26
C ARG A 9 4.92 9.43 -5.66
N SER A 10 5.60 9.26 -6.81
CA SER A 10 5.98 7.95 -7.39
C SER A 10 7.08 7.23 -6.59
N THR A 11 6.74 6.69 -5.44
CA THR A 11 7.65 5.96 -4.55
C THR A 11 7.60 4.44 -4.72
N GLY A 12 6.77 3.92 -5.64
CA GLY A 12 6.65 2.49 -5.90
C GLY A 12 5.43 1.82 -5.27
N LYS A 13 4.33 2.55 -5.04
CA LYS A 13 3.04 2.01 -4.53
C LYS A 13 2.58 0.78 -5.30
N THR A 14 2.52 0.89 -6.64
CA THR A 14 2.12 -0.20 -7.52
C THR A 14 2.96 -1.44 -7.31
N THR A 15 4.30 -1.28 -7.21
CA THR A 15 5.21 -2.40 -6.90
C THR A 15 4.90 -3.00 -5.52
N VAL A 16 4.65 -2.16 -4.51
CA VAL A 16 4.31 -2.63 -3.16
C VAL A 16 3.00 -3.43 -3.19
N ILE A 17 1.95 -2.92 -3.81
CA ILE A 17 0.66 -3.62 -3.89
C ILE A 17 0.77 -4.91 -4.69
N TRP A 18 1.48 -4.90 -5.81
CA TRP A 18 1.67 -6.08 -6.65
C TRP A 18 2.37 -7.22 -5.89
N TRP A 19 3.50 -6.93 -5.26
CA TRP A 19 4.23 -7.92 -4.47
C TRP A 19 3.49 -8.35 -3.20
N LEU A 20 2.76 -7.43 -2.55
CA LEU A 20 1.94 -7.76 -1.38
C LEU A 20 0.81 -8.73 -1.75
N LEU A 21 0.12 -8.51 -2.87
CA LEU A 21 -0.90 -9.43 -3.40
C LEU A 21 -0.32 -10.83 -3.61
N HIS A 22 0.83 -10.94 -4.26
CA HIS A 22 1.51 -12.22 -4.46
C HIS A 22 1.95 -12.88 -3.15
N ALA A 23 2.44 -12.11 -2.18
CA ALA A 23 2.87 -12.65 -0.89
C ALA A 23 1.68 -13.14 -0.05
N LEU A 24 0.59 -12.39 -0.01
CA LEU A 24 -0.65 -12.79 0.65
C LEU A 24 -1.24 -14.05 0.00
N HIS A 25 -1.33 -14.07 -1.34
CA HIS A 25 -1.83 -15.22 -2.08
C HIS A 25 -0.98 -16.47 -1.84
N ALA A 26 0.36 -16.35 -1.88
CA ALA A 26 1.27 -17.46 -1.62
C ALA A 26 1.13 -18.04 -0.18
N ARG A 27 0.66 -17.23 0.76
CA ARG A 27 0.33 -17.65 2.14
C ARG A 27 -1.10 -18.19 2.30
N GLY A 28 -1.86 -18.27 1.21
CA GLY A 28 -3.22 -18.82 1.19
C GLY A 28 -4.27 -17.84 1.71
N TYR A 29 -4.03 -16.53 1.60
CA TYR A 29 -5.10 -15.54 1.70
C TYR A 29 -5.86 -15.44 0.38
N ASP A 30 -7.16 -15.29 0.46
CA ASP A 30 -7.97 -14.89 -0.69
C ASP A 30 -7.80 -13.38 -0.89
N VAL A 31 -7.37 -12.97 -2.08
CA VAL A 31 -7.00 -11.58 -2.37
C VAL A 31 -7.67 -11.06 -3.63
N THR A 32 -7.95 -9.77 -3.64
CA THR A 32 -8.42 -9.02 -4.83
C THR A 32 -7.65 -7.71 -4.92
N GLY A 33 -7.00 -7.45 -6.04
CA GLY A 33 -6.37 -6.18 -6.32
C GLY A 33 -7.37 -5.13 -6.82
N PHE A 34 -7.15 -3.88 -6.46
CA PHE A 34 -7.89 -2.74 -7.01
C PHE A 34 -6.91 -1.71 -7.53
N ASP A 35 -6.99 -1.41 -8.83
CA ASP A 35 -6.23 -0.33 -9.45
C ASP A 35 -7.08 0.95 -9.42
N ALA A 36 -6.78 1.82 -8.47
CA ALA A 36 -7.43 3.11 -8.29
C ALA A 36 -6.54 4.28 -8.81
N ASP A 37 -5.57 3.96 -9.68
CA ASP A 37 -4.74 4.94 -10.40
C ASP A 37 -5.19 5.06 -11.85
N GLU A 38 -5.33 6.28 -12.35
CA GLU A 38 -5.67 6.54 -13.76
C GLU A 38 -4.62 5.99 -14.74
N SER A 39 -3.37 5.78 -14.28
CA SER A 39 -2.32 5.15 -15.07
C SER A 39 -2.58 3.68 -15.41
N LYS A 40 -3.45 3.01 -14.65
CA LYS A 40 -3.81 1.59 -14.83
C LYS A 40 -2.61 0.63 -14.78
N GLN A 41 -1.59 0.97 -14.04
CA GLN A 41 -0.33 0.22 -14.08
C GLN A 41 -0.47 -1.15 -13.43
N LEU A 42 -1.17 -1.26 -12.29
CA LEU A 42 -1.42 -2.52 -11.60
C LEU A 42 -2.23 -3.47 -12.49
N HIS A 43 -3.28 -2.97 -13.12
CA HIS A 43 -4.15 -3.75 -14.01
C HIS A 43 -3.40 -4.26 -15.24
N ARG A 44 -2.54 -3.42 -15.86
CA ARG A 44 -1.70 -3.86 -17.00
C ARG A 44 -0.72 -4.97 -16.62
N TRP A 45 -0.14 -4.91 -15.41
CA TRP A 45 0.75 -5.97 -14.95
C TRP A 45 -0.01 -7.28 -14.72
N TRP A 46 -1.22 -7.18 -14.19
CA TRP A 46 -2.09 -8.34 -14.04
C TRP A 46 -2.50 -8.94 -15.40
N GLU A 47 -2.85 -8.12 -16.39
CA GLU A 47 -3.16 -8.59 -17.75
C GLU A 47 -1.99 -9.32 -18.42
N ALA A 48 -0.76 -8.89 -18.14
CA ALA A 48 0.48 -9.47 -18.67
C ALA A 48 0.97 -10.71 -17.90
N SER A 49 0.33 -11.05 -16.76
CA SER A 49 0.70 -12.17 -15.89
C SER A 49 -0.18 -13.41 -16.13
N ASP A 50 0.10 -14.49 -15.40
CA ASP A 50 -0.72 -15.70 -15.31
C ASP A 50 -2.03 -15.53 -14.49
N ARG A 51 -2.29 -14.32 -14.00
CA ARG A 51 -3.51 -13.90 -13.28
C ARG A 51 -3.84 -14.79 -12.08
N PRO A 52 -2.96 -14.92 -11.10
CA PRO A 52 -3.16 -15.83 -9.95
C PRO A 52 -4.29 -15.38 -9.01
N PHE A 53 -4.73 -14.13 -9.10
CA PHE A 53 -5.84 -13.51 -8.38
C PHE A 53 -6.51 -12.46 -9.27
N GLU A 54 -7.67 -11.97 -8.88
CA GLU A 54 -8.39 -10.92 -9.62
C GLU A 54 -7.80 -9.53 -9.34
N VAL A 55 -7.71 -8.69 -10.39
CA VAL A 55 -7.41 -7.26 -10.26
C VAL A 55 -8.46 -6.45 -11.02
N GLN A 56 -9.14 -5.56 -10.32
CA GLN A 56 -10.19 -4.70 -10.85
C GLN A 56 -9.69 -3.28 -11.06
N GLN A 57 -9.96 -2.70 -12.23
CA GLN A 57 -9.71 -1.30 -12.47
C GLN A 57 -10.86 -0.47 -11.92
N LEU A 58 -10.59 0.42 -10.97
CA LEU A 58 -11.59 1.26 -10.33
C LEU A 58 -11.02 2.63 -9.89
N ALA A 59 -10.56 3.42 -10.86
CA ALA A 59 -10.11 4.80 -10.63
C ALA A 59 -11.32 5.76 -10.69
N ASP A 60 -12.12 5.79 -9.63
CA ASP A 60 -13.38 6.55 -9.55
C ASP A 60 -13.51 7.26 -8.20
N THR A 61 -14.03 8.49 -8.21
CA THR A 61 -14.33 9.26 -7.01
C THR A 61 -15.43 8.66 -6.14
N ARG A 62 -16.14 7.64 -6.62
CA ARG A 62 -17.12 6.80 -5.90
C ARG A 62 -16.56 5.42 -5.55
N PHE A 63 -15.24 5.28 -5.47
CA PHE A 63 -14.60 4.02 -5.08
C PHE A 63 -15.22 3.43 -3.81
N HIS A 64 -15.46 4.26 -2.78
CA HIS A 64 -16.04 3.84 -1.50
C HIS A 64 -17.47 3.29 -1.60
N GLU A 65 -18.20 3.59 -2.67
CA GLU A 65 -19.54 3.06 -2.92
C GLU A 65 -19.48 1.75 -3.71
N GLN A 66 -18.51 1.62 -4.61
CA GLN A 66 -18.43 0.52 -5.57
C GLN A 66 -17.56 -0.64 -5.11
N ALA A 67 -16.40 -0.35 -4.50
CA ALA A 67 -15.41 -1.36 -4.15
C ALA A 67 -15.90 -2.38 -3.11
N PRO A 68 -16.65 -2.01 -2.05
CA PRO A 68 -17.17 -2.99 -1.09
C PRO A 68 -18.03 -4.08 -1.74
N GLY A 69 -18.87 -3.72 -2.72
CA GLY A 69 -19.69 -4.69 -3.44
C GLY A 69 -18.94 -5.55 -4.46
N LYS A 70 -17.68 -5.23 -4.71
CA LYS A 70 -16.79 -5.96 -5.64
C LYS A 70 -15.74 -6.80 -4.92
N LEU A 71 -15.58 -6.64 -3.61
CA LEU A 71 -14.69 -7.46 -2.79
C LEU A 71 -15.47 -8.66 -2.26
N PRO A 72 -15.13 -9.91 -2.66
CA PRO A 72 -15.78 -11.09 -2.13
C PRO A 72 -15.57 -11.23 -0.60
N ASP A 73 -16.52 -11.88 0.07
CA ASP A 73 -16.43 -12.12 1.50
C ASP A 73 -15.16 -12.92 1.86
N GLY A 74 -14.50 -12.51 2.94
CA GLY A 74 -13.25 -13.13 3.39
C GLY A 74 -11.99 -12.64 2.67
N HIS A 75 -12.12 -11.99 1.51
CA HIS A 75 -10.96 -11.49 0.77
C HIS A 75 -10.29 -10.28 1.41
N ILE A 76 -8.98 -10.16 1.19
CA ILE A 76 -8.23 -8.92 1.39
C ILE A 76 -8.21 -8.16 0.07
N GLY A 77 -8.79 -6.96 0.04
CA GLY A 77 -8.67 -6.02 -1.06
C GLY A 77 -7.38 -5.21 -0.93
N ALA A 78 -6.45 -5.33 -1.87
CA ALA A 78 -5.24 -4.49 -1.87
C ALA A 78 -5.37 -3.41 -2.95
N VAL A 79 -5.27 -2.14 -2.54
CA VAL A 79 -5.58 -0.98 -3.38
C VAL A 79 -4.32 -0.21 -3.75
N ASP A 80 -4.03 -0.12 -5.05
CA ASP A 80 -3.05 0.82 -5.59
C ASP A 80 -3.73 2.17 -5.80
N CYS A 81 -3.50 3.09 -4.87
CA CYS A 81 -4.06 4.43 -4.93
C CYS A 81 -3.13 5.36 -5.72
N GLY A 82 -3.69 6.13 -6.64
CA GLY A 82 -2.96 7.16 -7.36
C GLY A 82 -2.32 8.21 -6.45
N HIS A 83 -1.69 9.19 -7.06
CA HIS A 83 -1.04 10.28 -6.31
C HIS A 83 -2.09 11.15 -5.63
N LEU A 84 -2.03 11.26 -4.30
CA LEU A 84 -2.98 12.05 -3.52
C LEU A 84 -2.96 13.54 -3.91
N GLU A 85 -1.81 14.08 -4.31
CA GLU A 85 -1.67 15.47 -4.76
C GLU A 85 -2.47 15.77 -6.04
N ASN A 86 -2.48 14.81 -6.98
CA ASN A 86 -3.07 15.03 -8.31
C ASN A 86 -4.52 14.57 -8.41
N HIS A 87 -4.89 13.55 -7.64
CA HIS A 87 -6.19 12.89 -7.71
C HIS A 87 -6.85 12.78 -6.33
N ALA A 88 -6.86 13.88 -5.59
CA ALA A 88 -7.37 13.95 -4.22
C ALA A 88 -8.79 13.35 -4.06
N GLY A 89 -9.66 13.55 -5.06
CA GLY A 89 -11.04 13.02 -5.03
C GLY A 89 -11.09 11.49 -5.00
N ILE A 90 -10.27 10.81 -5.80
CA ILE A 90 -10.13 9.35 -5.80
C ILE A 90 -9.49 8.90 -4.49
N GLY A 91 -8.39 9.56 -4.08
CA GLY A 91 -7.69 9.26 -2.83
C GLY A 91 -8.61 9.33 -1.61
N TYR A 92 -9.41 10.40 -1.48
CA TYR A 92 -10.42 10.50 -0.41
C TYR A 92 -11.43 9.36 -0.45
N SER A 93 -11.87 8.98 -1.63
CA SER A 93 -12.83 7.91 -1.81
C SER A 93 -12.25 6.54 -1.38
N VAL A 94 -11.01 6.26 -1.78
CA VAL A 94 -10.28 5.03 -1.40
C VAL A 94 -10.08 4.98 0.12
N LEU A 95 -9.59 6.07 0.72
CA LEU A 95 -9.31 6.12 2.16
C LEU A 95 -10.54 5.91 3.05
N ARG A 96 -11.76 6.20 2.56
CA ARG A 96 -13.00 5.97 3.29
C ARG A 96 -13.32 4.51 3.58
N VAL A 97 -12.81 3.59 2.80
CA VAL A 97 -13.03 2.14 2.97
C VAL A 97 -11.78 1.40 3.42
N SER A 98 -10.66 2.11 3.59
CA SER A 98 -9.40 1.51 4.00
C SER A 98 -9.43 1.10 5.47
N ASP A 99 -9.06 -0.13 5.79
CA ASP A 99 -8.84 -0.62 7.15
C ASP A 99 -7.38 -0.42 7.58
N LEU A 100 -6.46 -0.61 6.63
CA LEU A 100 -5.02 -0.40 6.80
C LEU A 100 -4.48 0.49 5.67
N VAL A 101 -3.81 1.56 6.05
CA VAL A 101 -3.10 2.45 5.13
C VAL A 101 -1.60 2.25 5.29
N ILE A 102 -0.95 1.83 4.21
CA ILE A 102 0.51 1.73 4.10
C ILE A 102 1.02 2.98 3.40
N VAL A 103 1.68 3.85 4.13
CA VAL A 103 2.34 5.03 3.58
C VAL A 103 3.70 4.61 3.05
N VAL A 104 3.85 4.58 1.75
CA VAL A 104 5.08 4.15 1.07
C VAL A 104 6.03 5.34 0.98
N CYS A 105 7.18 5.25 1.66
CA CYS A 105 8.21 6.28 1.73
C CYS A 105 9.55 5.71 1.28
N ALA A 106 10.24 6.36 0.35
CA ALA A 106 11.60 5.96 0.07
C ALA A 106 12.52 6.38 1.23
N ALA A 107 13.55 5.57 1.49
CA ALA A 107 14.45 5.79 2.62
C ALA A 107 15.47 6.91 2.31
N THR A 108 14.98 8.12 2.03
CA THR A 108 15.76 9.33 1.80
C THR A 108 15.18 10.50 2.57
N ASN A 109 16.01 11.45 3.01
CA ASN A 109 15.54 12.64 3.73
C ASN A 109 14.53 13.44 2.90
N GLY A 110 14.76 13.60 1.58
CA GLY A 110 13.86 14.34 0.72
C GLY A 110 12.49 13.69 0.54
N ASP A 111 12.36 12.36 0.70
CA ASP A 111 11.07 11.70 0.67
C ASP A 111 10.35 11.77 2.02
N VAL A 112 11.11 11.83 3.12
CA VAL A 112 10.57 12.10 4.47
C VAL A 112 10.02 13.52 4.55
N GLU A 113 10.79 14.54 4.13
CA GLU A 113 10.34 15.93 4.07
C GLU A 113 9.03 16.07 3.28
N ARG A 114 8.90 15.36 2.16
CA ARG A 114 7.65 15.36 1.36
C ARG A 114 6.48 14.71 2.07
N MET A 115 6.72 13.73 2.95
CA MET A 115 5.65 13.16 3.77
C MET A 115 5.11 14.18 4.78
N GLU A 116 5.99 15.04 5.33
CA GLU A 116 5.61 16.11 6.24
C GLU A 116 4.80 17.21 5.54
N GLU A 117 5.18 17.52 4.29
CA GLU A 117 4.43 18.48 3.45
C GLU A 117 3.03 18.00 3.09
N LEU A 118 2.81 16.68 2.99
CA LEU A 118 1.50 16.09 2.76
C LEU A 118 0.81 15.85 4.09
N PRO A 119 -0.22 16.60 4.45
CA PRO A 119 -0.91 16.41 5.72
C PRO A 119 -1.75 15.12 5.68
N MET A 120 -1.08 13.96 5.74
CA MET A 120 -1.73 12.64 5.69
C MET A 120 -2.81 12.51 6.75
N ASP A 121 -2.60 13.10 7.92
CA ASP A 121 -3.61 13.15 8.97
C ASP A 121 -4.83 13.94 8.53
N GLY A 122 -4.64 15.10 7.94
CA GLY A 122 -5.71 15.92 7.40
C GLY A 122 -6.47 15.21 6.27
N PHE A 123 -5.77 14.48 5.38
CA PHE A 123 -6.42 13.67 4.36
C PHE A 123 -7.28 12.56 4.97
N LEU A 124 -6.76 11.84 5.93
CA LEU A 124 -7.49 10.79 6.63
C LEU A 124 -8.67 11.35 7.41
N ASP A 125 -8.48 12.45 8.14
CA ASP A 125 -9.55 13.08 8.91
C ASP A 125 -10.65 13.63 8.00
N LEU A 126 -10.32 14.23 6.85
CA LEU A 126 -11.31 14.66 5.86
C LEU A 126 -12.06 13.50 5.21
N ALA A 127 -11.36 12.41 4.87
CA ALA A 127 -12.00 11.21 4.37
C ALA A 127 -12.97 10.64 5.41
N TRP A 128 -12.53 10.64 6.67
CA TRP A 128 -13.28 10.13 7.81
C TRP A 128 -14.50 10.98 8.16
N ALA A 129 -14.36 12.30 8.19
CA ALA A 129 -15.46 13.22 8.47
C ALA A 129 -16.64 13.10 7.50
N LYS A 130 -16.41 12.51 6.33
CA LYS A 130 -17.44 12.25 5.32
C LYS A 130 -18.03 10.84 5.37
N LEU A 131 -17.62 10.00 6.32
CA LEU A 131 -18.21 8.68 6.52
C LEU A 131 -19.62 8.80 7.10
N ARG A 132 -20.51 7.89 6.66
CA ARG A 132 -21.88 7.81 7.19
C ARG A 132 -21.96 7.22 8.61
N ASN A 133 -20.90 6.56 9.05
CA ASN A 133 -20.79 5.96 10.38
C ASN A 133 -19.63 6.59 11.14
N PRO A 134 -19.88 7.59 12.00
CA PRO A 134 -18.85 8.24 12.80
C PRO A 134 -18.23 7.32 13.87
N ASP A 135 -18.87 6.19 14.18
CA ASP A 135 -18.38 5.21 15.16
C ASP A 135 -17.48 4.13 14.54
N ALA A 136 -17.31 4.14 13.22
CA ALA A 136 -16.42 3.21 12.57
C ALA A 136 -14.96 3.44 13.01
N PRO A 137 -14.13 2.40 13.22
CA PRO A 137 -12.76 2.56 13.66
C PRO A 137 -11.93 3.27 12.59
N LYS A 138 -11.08 4.22 12.97
CA LYS A 138 -10.14 4.86 12.03
C LYS A 138 -9.18 3.83 11.42
N PRO A 139 -8.80 3.96 10.14
CA PRO A 139 -7.82 3.06 9.56
C PRO A 139 -6.49 3.12 10.30
N LYS A 140 -5.87 1.96 10.48
CA LYS A 140 -4.52 1.88 11.02
C LYS A 140 -3.54 2.44 9.99
N ARG A 141 -2.58 3.26 10.41
CA ARG A 141 -1.56 3.87 9.53
C ARG A 141 -0.18 3.35 9.87
N TRP A 142 0.54 2.92 8.85
CA TRP A 142 1.92 2.45 8.98
C TRP A 142 2.78 2.90 7.82
N VAL A 143 3.98 3.39 8.10
CA VAL A 143 4.98 3.73 7.09
C VAL A 143 5.76 2.48 6.72
N LEU A 144 5.91 2.24 5.41
CA LEU A 144 6.80 1.23 4.85
C LEU A 144 7.97 1.94 4.15
N LEU A 145 9.19 1.73 4.65
CA LEU A 145 10.38 2.23 4.00
C LEU A 145 10.75 1.35 2.81
N VAL A 146 10.89 1.98 1.65
CA VAL A 146 11.21 1.29 0.39
C VAL A 146 12.47 1.88 -0.25
N ARG A 147 12.97 1.23 -1.32
CA ARG A 147 14.17 1.64 -2.05
C ARG A 147 15.41 1.79 -1.16
N VAL A 148 15.46 1.02 -0.08
CA VAL A 148 16.63 1.00 0.81
C VAL A 148 17.83 0.48 0.02
N GLN A 149 18.92 1.25 0.00
CA GLN A 149 20.12 0.86 -0.72
C GLN A 149 20.79 -0.34 -0.02
N PRO A 150 21.07 -1.43 -0.74
CA PRO A 150 21.79 -2.57 -0.17
C PRO A 150 23.12 -2.14 0.45
N GLY A 151 23.44 -2.67 1.65
CA GLY A 151 24.65 -2.33 2.38
C GLY A 151 24.57 -1.07 3.23
N THR A 152 23.52 -0.26 3.14
CA THR A 152 23.28 0.86 4.06
C THR A 152 22.41 0.41 5.23
N ILE A 153 22.99 0.42 6.44
CA ILE A 153 22.29 -0.02 7.66
C ILE A 153 21.88 1.18 8.51
N THR A 154 22.73 2.17 8.62
CA THR A 154 22.57 3.28 9.58
C THR A 154 21.50 4.26 9.12
N ALA A 155 21.62 4.79 7.90
CA ALA A 155 20.72 5.82 7.41
C ALA A 155 19.23 5.40 7.40
N PRO A 156 18.81 4.21 6.92
CA PRO A 156 17.42 3.79 7.01
C PRO A 156 16.91 3.62 8.44
N LYS A 157 17.78 3.18 9.36
CA LYS A 157 17.43 3.07 10.78
C LYS A 157 17.24 4.44 11.44
N ASP A 158 18.05 5.42 11.07
CA ASP A 158 17.94 6.77 11.59
C ASP A 158 16.69 7.47 11.04
N ILE A 159 16.37 7.28 9.75
CA ILE A 159 15.11 7.73 9.15
C ILE A 159 13.93 7.12 9.89
N ARG A 160 13.94 5.83 10.14
CA ARG A 160 12.87 5.16 10.89
C ARG A 160 12.70 5.78 12.28
N LYS A 161 13.80 5.98 13.03
CA LYS A 161 13.76 6.60 14.37
C LYS A 161 13.22 8.03 14.33
N GLY A 162 13.57 8.81 13.30
CA GLY A 162 13.03 10.15 13.09
C GLY A 162 11.52 10.11 12.93
N LEU A 163 11.02 9.29 11.99
CA LEU A 163 9.58 9.12 11.77
C LEU A 163 8.83 8.64 13.03
N GLU A 164 9.44 7.71 13.79
CA GLU A 164 8.85 7.22 15.05
C GLU A 164 8.81 8.35 16.11
N ALA A 165 9.83 9.21 16.16
CA ALA A 165 9.87 10.38 17.05
C ALA A 165 8.81 11.43 16.69
N ASP A 166 8.47 11.54 15.39
CA ASP A 166 7.42 12.41 14.88
C ASP A 166 6.01 11.78 15.00
N GLY A 167 5.92 10.62 15.67
CA GLY A 167 4.63 9.97 15.98
C GLY A 167 4.10 9.01 14.91
N TRP A 168 4.90 8.69 13.87
CA TRP A 168 4.51 7.70 12.88
C TRP A 168 4.69 6.27 13.41
N ASN A 169 3.76 5.39 13.10
CA ASN A 169 3.99 3.96 13.19
C ASN A 169 4.81 3.52 11.98
N VAL A 170 5.99 2.93 12.20
CA VAL A 170 6.88 2.50 11.12
C VAL A 170 7.07 0.99 11.16
N LEU A 171 6.87 0.33 10.02
CA LEU A 171 7.13 -1.10 9.88
C LEU A 171 8.62 -1.40 10.04
N THR A 172 8.92 -2.55 10.63
CA THR A 172 10.31 -3.01 10.80
C THR A 172 10.89 -3.50 9.50
N THR A 173 10.04 -4.17 8.70
CA THR A 173 10.37 -4.63 7.35
C THR A 173 10.66 -3.43 6.45
N MET A 174 11.77 -3.51 5.72
CA MET A 174 12.19 -2.51 4.76
C MET A 174 12.39 -3.16 3.40
N ILE A 175 11.94 -2.51 2.32
CA ILE A 175 12.06 -3.06 0.97
C ILE A 175 13.31 -2.50 0.31
N PRO A 176 14.32 -3.33 -0.02
CA PRO A 176 15.54 -2.87 -0.64
C PRO A 176 15.37 -2.49 -2.11
N SER A 177 16.28 -1.65 -2.61
CA SER A 177 16.41 -1.33 -4.03
C SER A 177 17.19 -2.44 -4.73
N VAL A 178 16.47 -3.47 -5.17
CA VAL A 178 17.05 -4.62 -5.90
C VAL A 178 16.38 -4.84 -7.25
N GLN A 179 17.11 -5.41 -8.18
CA GLN A 179 16.66 -5.59 -9.57
C GLN A 179 15.31 -6.31 -9.67
N ARG A 180 15.09 -7.35 -8.87
CA ARG A 180 13.84 -8.12 -8.92
C ARG A 180 12.58 -7.28 -8.62
N TYR A 181 12.69 -6.20 -7.84
CA TYR A 181 11.59 -5.27 -7.59
C TYR A 181 11.53 -4.17 -8.65
N ALA A 182 12.69 -3.77 -9.19
CA ALA A 182 12.76 -2.78 -10.28
C ALA A 182 12.19 -3.33 -11.59
N SER A 183 12.40 -4.64 -11.88
CA SER A 183 11.87 -5.32 -13.08
C SER A 183 10.42 -5.80 -12.94
N THR A 184 9.71 -5.38 -11.90
CA THR A 184 8.28 -5.67 -11.76
C THR A 184 7.48 -5.14 -12.95
N GLY A 185 6.62 -5.96 -13.53
CA GLY A 185 5.81 -5.58 -14.70
C GLY A 185 6.40 -5.99 -16.06
N GLU A 186 7.58 -6.59 -16.08
CA GLU A 186 8.19 -7.17 -17.31
C GLU A 186 7.60 -8.54 -17.69
N GLY A 187 6.50 -8.96 -17.06
CA GLY A 187 5.85 -10.25 -17.31
C GLY A 187 6.58 -11.45 -16.71
N LEU A 188 7.59 -11.21 -15.86
CA LEU A 188 8.32 -12.28 -15.18
C LEU A 188 7.49 -12.86 -14.03
N PRO A 189 7.54 -14.19 -13.80
CA PRO A 189 6.88 -14.82 -12.69
C PRO A 189 7.33 -14.24 -11.34
N ILE A 190 6.39 -13.99 -10.44
CA ILE A 190 6.66 -13.47 -9.09
C ILE A 190 6.82 -14.65 -8.12
N SER A 191 8.01 -14.80 -7.54
CA SER A 191 8.25 -15.68 -6.41
C SER A 191 8.26 -14.86 -5.12
N ALA A 192 7.11 -14.77 -4.46
CA ALA A 192 6.95 -13.96 -3.25
C ALA A 192 7.46 -14.66 -1.98
N VAL A 193 7.45 -15.99 -1.94
CA VAL A 193 7.95 -16.79 -0.80
C VAL A 193 9.42 -16.48 -0.53
N GLY A 194 9.76 -16.19 0.73
CA GLY A 194 11.11 -15.81 1.15
C GLY A 194 11.57 -14.44 0.64
N SER A 195 10.64 -13.60 0.16
CA SER A 195 10.92 -12.22 -0.20
C SER A 195 10.72 -11.27 0.98
N HIS A 196 11.18 -10.03 0.87
CA HIS A 196 10.87 -8.99 1.86
C HIS A 196 9.36 -8.70 1.97
N PHE A 197 8.57 -9.02 0.95
CA PHE A 197 7.11 -8.92 1.03
C PHE A 197 6.49 -10.10 1.79
N ASP A 198 7.12 -11.27 1.77
CA ASP A 198 6.76 -12.39 2.65
C ASP A 198 7.07 -12.06 4.12
N GLU A 199 8.21 -11.40 4.39
CA GLU A 199 8.55 -10.85 5.71
C GLU A 199 7.54 -9.77 6.13
N LEU A 200 7.14 -8.88 5.20
CA LEU A 200 6.13 -7.87 5.45
C LEU A 200 4.80 -8.50 5.88
N VAL A 201 4.32 -9.51 5.17
CA VAL A 201 3.08 -10.22 5.56
C VAL A 201 3.23 -10.83 6.96
N THR A 202 4.39 -11.43 7.28
CA THR A 202 4.67 -11.94 8.62
C THR A 202 4.55 -10.84 9.69
N GLU A 203 5.12 -9.66 9.43
CA GLU A 203 5.04 -8.54 10.36
C GLU A 203 3.60 -8.03 10.51
N LEU A 204 2.83 -7.94 9.43
CA LEU A 204 1.42 -7.53 9.48
C LEU A 204 0.58 -8.50 10.32
N GLU A 205 0.81 -9.81 10.17
CA GLU A 205 0.16 -10.86 10.98
C GLU A 205 0.53 -10.73 12.47
N GLN A 206 1.82 -10.62 12.79
CA GLN A 206 2.33 -10.51 14.16
C GLN A 206 1.80 -9.27 14.89
N ARG A 207 1.56 -8.19 14.15
CA ARG A 207 1.00 -6.95 14.70
C ARG A 207 -0.54 -6.97 14.79
N GLY A 208 -1.20 -8.02 14.33
CA GLY A 208 -2.67 -8.10 14.27
C GLY A 208 -3.25 -7.04 13.31
N LEU A 209 -2.53 -6.71 12.25
CA LEU A 209 -2.99 -5.78 11.21
C LEU A 209 -3.79 -6.51 10.13
N ILE A 210 -3.51 -7.79 9.94
CA ILE A 210 -4.25 -8.71 9.09
C ILE A 210 -4.47 -10.03 9.83
N SER A 211 -5.49 -10.77 9.45
CA SER A 211 -5.79 -12.14 9.95
C SER A 211 -6.49 -12.95 8.86
N LYS A 212 -6.34 -14.27 8.92
CA LYS A 212 -7.15 -15.21 8.13
C LYS A 212 -8.53 -15.32 8.69
#